data_4fcfc79d0596356862f96d76d00e3869
#
_entry.id   4fcfc79d0596356862f96d76d00e3869
#
_cell.length_a   1.000
_cell.length_b   1.000
_cell.length_c   1.000
_cell.angle_alpha   90.00
_cell.angle_beta   90.00
_cell.angle_gamma   90.00
#
_symmetry.space_group_name_H-M   'P 1'
#
loop_
_entity.id
_entity.type
_entity.pdbx_description
1 polymer ?
#
loop_
_entity_poly.entity_id
_entity_poly.type
_entity_poly.pdbx_seq_one_letter_code
_entity_poly.pdbx_strand_id
1 'polypeptide(L)'
;GKIELDHTGSGSGVTLSSDGTDLLLDGTAIGGGGAALELYAENPSSPTAPSATGTNAVAIGDTSVASGSKSISLGSGTEAKAAFSVALGANTTAGTNCVGGVAIGYNTTAHANRSISIGNAYGGTGSLSNYSVAIGYRCEAGVSQYIGESATALGIEAIAIGQQSVALTDSYASGTDSFAAAIANNTSSYGATGAYSVAMGYQAKATAAQALAIGRSVISSASYAFVAGRNNTVSATGAAAFGTFNTASGGGSFVCGSDSQATEIGAVATGFYASAKIIHKKAHAGGRFVSAGDAQTGTFVLRSDTTDATPEALTTNNSTPSTDNQVILPNNSAYAFHGTIVARQQASGGTASAAWK
;
A
#
# COMPACT_ATOMS: atom_id res chain seq x y z
N GLY A 1 62.37 17.61 -33.04
CA GLY A 1 63.22 16.53 -33.50
C GLY A 1 62.40 15.32 -33.90
N LYS A 2 62.78 14.65 -34.99
CA LYS A 2 62.20 13.38 -35.40
C LYS A 2 63.05 12.24 -34.87
N ILE A 3 62.44 11.20 -34.32
CA ILE A 3 63.05 9.92 -34.05
C ILE A 3 62.48 8.94 -35.10
N GLU A 4 63.32 8.46 -36.02
CA GLU A 4 62.95 7.39 -36.95
C GLU A 4 63.28 6.09 -36.29
N LEU A 5 62.29 5.19 -36.19
CA LEU A 5 62.46 3.83 -35.77
C LEU A 5 62.49 2.93 -37.02
N ASP A 6 63.72 2.60 -37.48
CA ASP A 6 63.89 1.74 -38.63
C ASP A 6 63.68 0.25 -38.28
N HIS A 7 62.74 -0.38 -38.92
CA HIS A 7 62.59 -1.81 -38.89
C HIS A 7 63.32 -2.42 -40.08
N THR A 8 64.34 -3.18 -39.84
CA THR A 8 65.19 -3.84 -40.84
C THR A 8 64.43 -4.58 -41.94
N GLY A 9 64.18 -3.93 -43.04
CA GLY A 9 63.57 -4.52 -44.25
C GLY A 9 62.75 -3.50 -45.02
N SER A 10 63.31 -2.91 -46.04
CA SER A 10 62.73 -2.17 -47.18
C SER A 10 61.31 -1.64 -47.06
N GLY A 11 60.98 -0.93 -46.07
CA GLY A 11 59.71 -0.22 -45.88
C GLY A 11 59.90 1.10 -45.15
N SER A 12 59.06 2.07 -45.37
CA SER A 12 59.09 3.35 -44.73
C SER A 12 59.06 3.18 -43.21
N GLY A 13 60.11 3.60 -42.51
CA GLY A 13 60.21 3.51 -41.05
C GLY A 13 59.09 4.32 -40.42
N VAL A 14 58.61 3.83 -39.26
CA VAL A 14 57.61 4.54 -38.46
C VAL A 14 58.23 5.76 -37.83
N THR A 15 57.68 6.92 -38.05
CA THR A 15 58.22 8.20 -37.55
C THR A 15 57.53 8.64 -36.29
N LEU A 16 58.25 8.78 -35.20
CA LEU A 16 57.79 9.44 -33.98
C LEU A 16 58.19 10.94 -34.06
N SER A 17 57.20 11.84 -34.01
CA SER A 17 57.42 13.29 -34.10
C SER A 17 56.53 13.99 -33.07
N SER A 18 56.74 15.28 -32.88
CA SER A 18 55.85 16.16 -32.09
C SER A 18 55.55 17.41 -32.90
N ASP A 19 54.36 17.88 -32.91
CA ASP A 19 53.92 19.17 -33.48
C ASP A 19 54.03 20.33 -32.48
N GLY A 20 54.52 20.09 -31.27
CA GLY A 20 54.66 21.05 -30.19
C GLY A 20 53.54 20.96 -29.15
N THR A 21 52.51 20.21 -29.48
CA THR A 21 51.36 19.96 -28.59
C THR A 21 51.23 18.46 -28.27
N ASP A 22 51.36 17.63 -29.30
CA ASP A 22 51.16 16.19 -29.19
C ASP A 22 52.38 15.39 -29.69
N LEU A 23 52.53 14.18 -29.22
CA LEU A 23 53.40 13.16 -29.76
C LEU A 23 52.70 12.47 -30.94
N LEU A 24 53.34 12.43 -32.10
CA LEU A 24 52.74 11.89 -33.32
C LEU A 24 53.46 10.59 -33.73
N LEU A 25 52.72 9.59 -34.16
CA LEU A 25 53.18 8.38 -34.88
C LEU A 25 52.75 8.50 -36.33
N ASP A 26 53.71 8.63 -37.25
CA ASP A 26 53.43 8.87 -38.66
C ASP A 26 52.49 10.07 -38.95
N GLY A 27 52.62 11.13 -38.17
CA GLY A 27 51.78 12.33 -38.29
C GLY A 27 50.43 12.24 -37.59
N THR A 28 50.11 11.13 -36.95
CA THR A 28 48.87 10.92 -36.18
C THR A 28 49.16 11.09 -34.68
N ALA A 29 48.44 11.90 -33.98
CA ALA A 29 48.63 12.14 -32.55
C ALA A 29 48.50 10.85 -31.74
N ILE A 30 49.54 10.54 -30.95
CA ILE A 30 49.48 9.47 -29.97
C ILE A 30 49.04 10.06 -28.64
N GLY A 31 47.83 9.79 -28.24
CA GLY A 31 47.30 10.35 -26.99
C GLY A 31 46.90 11.81 -27.11
N GLY A 32 46.54 12.29 -28.31
CA GLY A 32 45.97 13.60 -28.55
C GLY A 32 44.84 13.91 -27.59
N GLY A 33 44.91 15.09 -26.98
CA GLY A 33 44.06 15.53 -25.90
C GLY A 33 42.59 15.24 -26.12
N GLY A 34 41.99 14.51 -25.23
CA GLY A 34 40.60 14.57 -24.93
C GLY A 34 39.59 14.00 -25.93
N ALA A 35 39.96 13.05 -26.79
CA ALA A 35 38.94 12.15 -27.26
C ALA A 35 38.47 11.34 -26.03
N ALA A 36 37.23 11.49 -25.68
CA ALA A 36 36.65 10.70 -24.60
C ALA A 36 37.03 9.23 -24.81
N LEU A 37 37.50 8.54 -23.77
CA LEU A 37 37.75 7.11 -23.80
C LEU A 37 36.43 6.44 -24.20
N GLU A 38 36.29 6.07 -25.47
CA GLU A 38 35.13 5.33 -25.93
C GLU A 38 35.27 3.89 -25.48
N LEU A 39 34.72 3.63 -24.27
CA LEU A 39 34.72 2.31 -23.64
C LEU A 39 33.48 1.54 -24.10
N TYR A 40 33.31 1.30 -25.37
CA TYR A 40 32.31 0.30 -25.80
C TYR A 40 32.90 -0.62 -26.88
N ALA A 41 32.64 -1.90 -26.72
CA ALA A 41 33.20 -2.96 -27.59
C ALA A 41 32.17 -3.52 -28.58
N GLU A 42 31.00 -2.94 -28.70
CA GLU A 42 29.95 -3.43 -29.55
C GLU A 42 29.82 -2.59 -30.82
N ASN A 43 29.46 -3.28 -31.89
CA ASN A 43 29.43 -2.75 -33.25
C ASN A 43 27.99 -2.72 -33.80
N PRO A 44 27.12 -1.80 -33.36
CA PRO A 44 25.88 -1.56 -34.08
C PRO A 44 26.20 -1.05 -35.49
N SER A 45 25.35 -1.34 -36.45
CA SER A 45 25.56 -0.96 -37.85
C SER A 45 25.65 0.55 -38.07
N SER A 46 25.22 1.36 -37.12
CA SER A 46 25.33 2.80 -37.11
C SER A 46 25.30 3.31 -35.65
N PRO A 47 26.41 3.22 -34.90
CA PRO A 47 26.43 3.61 -33.49
C PRO A 47 26.32 5.11 -33.36
N THR A 48 25.51 5.57 -32.39
CA THR A 48 25.54 6.95 -31.91
C THR A 48 26.45 7.01 -30.67
N ALA A 49 27.49 7.82 -30.74
CA ALA A 49 28.45 7.93 -29.65
C ALA A 49 27.80 8.31 -28.30
N PRO A 50 28.24 7.73 -27.18
CA PRO A 50 27.79 8.15 -25.89
C PRO A 50 28.19 9.61 -25.59
N SER A 51 27.40 10.33 -24.79
CA SER A 51 27.62 11.72 -24.44
C SER A 51 27.73 11.92 -22.92
N ALA A 52 28.92 12.22 -22.42
CA ALA A 52 29.16 12.58 -21.02
C ALA A 52 29.48 14.07 -20.90
N THR A 53 28.45 14.92 -20.72
CA THR A 53 28.60 16.37 -20.61
C THR A 53 28.62 16.90 -19.19
N GLY A 54 28.20 16.07 -18.22
CA GLY A 54 28.25 16.40 -16.79
C GLY A 54 29.67 16.35 -16.23
N THR A 55 30.01 17.21 -15.27
CA THR A 55 31.32 17.18 -14.61
C THR A 55 31.54 15.85 -13.90
N ASN A 56 32.63 15.13 -14.25
CA ASN A 56 32.93 13.79 -13.74
C ASN A 56 31.82 12.73 -14.02
N ALA A 57 31.12 12.88 -15.13
CA ALA A 57 30.11 11.94 -15.58
C ALA A 57 30.72 10.81 -16.41
N VAL A 58 30.04 9.65 -16.45
CA VAL A 58 30.41 8.49 -17.27
C VAL A 58 29.23 8.08 -18.14
N ALA A 59 29.44 7.97 -19.46
CA ALA A 59 28.47 7.45 -20.41
C ALA A 59 29.11 6.34 -21.23
N ILE A 60 28.49 5.15 -21.28
CA ILE A 60 28.99 3.99 -22.04
C ILE A 60 27.80 3.31 -22.75
N GLY A 61 27.92 3.09 -24.05
CA GLY A 61 26.90 2.42 -24.86
C GLY A 61 26.27 3.33 -25.90
N ASP A 62 25.56 2.70 -26.85
CA ASP A 62 24.92 3.42 -27.95
C ASP A 62 23.86 4.40 -27.43
N THR A 63 23.90 5.66 -27.89
CA THR A 63 23.01 6.74 -27.48
C THR A 63 22.94 7.02 -25.96
N SER A 64 23.91 6.55 -25.18
CA SER A 64 23.97 6.78 -23.72
C SER A 64 24.29 8.23 -23.39
N VAL A 65 23.55 8.87 -22.49
CA VAL A 65 23.73 10.28 -22.11
C VAL A 65 23.90 10.43 -20.59
N ALA A 66 25.02 11.02 -20.17
CA ALA A 66 25.29 11.39 -18.79
C ALA A 66 25.50 12.91 -18.68
N SER A 67 24.44 13.68 -18.54
CA SER A 67 24.48 15.15 -18.47
C SER A 67 24.51 15.71 -17.05
N GLY A 68 24.16 14.90 -16.05
CA GLY A 68 24.26 15.29 -14.64
C GLY A 68 25.70 15.27 -14.11
N SER A 69 26.05 16.17 -13.20
CA SER A 69 27.35 16.13 -12.52
C SER A 69 27.50 14.83 -11.72
N LYS A 70 28.61 14.11 -11.91
CA LYS A 70 28.91 12.83 -11.26
C LYS A 70 27.84 11.77 -11.54
N SER A 71 27.18 11.82 -12.69
CA SER A 71 26.19 10.83 -13.12
C SER A 71 26.83 9.68 -13.86
N ILE A 72 26.14 8.53 -13.89
CA ILE A 72 26.56 7.32 -14.58
C ILE A 72 25.42 6.85 -15.49
N SER A 73 25.73 6.66 -16.79
CA SER A 73 24.78 6.16 -17.80
C SER A 73 25.44 5.01 -18.56
N LEU A 74 24.94 3.77 -18.40
CA LEU A 74 25.51 2.59 -19.00
C LEU A 74 24.45 1.76 -19.74
N GLY A 75 24.60 1.59 -21.04
CA GLY A 75 23.74 0.78 -21.89
C GLY A 75 23.18 1.56 -23.10
N SER A 76 22.29 0.94 -23.86
CA SER A 76 21.71 1.56 -25.05
C SER A 76 20.53 2.46 -24.69
N GLY A 77 20.51 3.71 -25.18
CA GLY A 77 19.43 4.66 -24.92
C GLY A 77 19.27 5.06 -23.47
N THR A 78 20.32 4.97 -22.66
CA THR A 78 20.25 5.31 -21.24
C THR A 78 20.50 6.81 -21.00
N GLU A 79 19.82 7.42 -20.05
CA GLU A 79 19.93 8.85 -19.76
C GLU A 79 20.05 9.12 -18.25
N ALA A 80 21.18 9.64 -17.80
CA ALA A 80 21.41 10.10 -16.42
C ALA A 80 21.52 11.63 -16.42
N LYS A 81 20.40 12.34 -16.21
CA LYS A 81 20.27 13.80 -16.40
C LYS A 81 20.53 14.63 -15.16
N ALA A 82 20.33 14.08 -13.98
CA ALA A 82 20.52 14.80 -12.73
C ALA A 82 21.88 14.51 -12.08
N ALA A 83 22.30 15.36 -11.15
CA ALA A 83 23.53 15.13 -10.40
C ALA A 83 23.46 13.86 -9.55
N PHE A 84 24.56 13.10 -9.49
CA PHE A 84 24.69 11.83 -8.75
C PHE A 84 23.71 10.75 -9.18
N SER A 85 23.04 10.88 -10.32
CA SER A 85 22.07 9.89 -10.82
C SER A 85 22.74 8.72 -11.54
N VAL A 86 22.07 7.58 -11.56
CA VAL A 86 22.52 6.35 -12.20
C VAL A 86 21.42 5.83 -13.13
N ALA A 87 21.76 5.54 -14.39
CA ALA A 87 20.90 4.90 -15.39
C ALA A 87 21.64 3.70 -15.99
N LEU A 88 21.14 2.47 -15.78
CA LEU A 88 21.76 1.24 -16.26
C LEU A 88 20.77 0.35 -17.01
N GLY A 89 21.11 -0.12 -18.22
CA GLY A 89 20.30 -1.08 -18.97
C GLY A 89 19.97 -0.62 -20.39
N ALA A 90 18.70 -0.70 -20.79
CA ALA A 90 18.27 -0.20 -22.10
C ALA A 90 17.04 0.70 -21.96
N ASN A 91 17.07 1.86 -22.62
CA ASN A 91 16.02 2.90 -22.55
C ASN A 91 15.67 3.29 -21.09
N THR A 92 16.67 3.36 -20.22
CA THR A 92 16.46 3.77 -18.82
C THR A 92 16.73 5.25 -18.65
N THR A 93 15.95 5.93 -17.81
CA THR A 93 16.10 7.36 -17.58
C THR A 93 16.11 7.70 -16.08
N ALA A 94 17.17 8.32 -15.60
CA ALA A 94 17.17 9.10 -14.36
C ALA A 94 16.98 10.58 -14.74
N GLY A 95 15.78 11.11 -14.54
CA GLY A 95 15.32 12.40 -15.06
C GLY A 95 16.05 13.61 -14.47
N THR A 96 15.76 14.80 -14.99
CA THR A 96 16.42 16.07 -14.57
C THR A 96 16.17 16.43 -13.10
N ASN A 97 15.04 16.03 -12.55
CA ASN A 97 14.69 16.26 -11.14
C ASN A 97 15.08 15.11 -10.21
N CYS A 98 15.88 14.16 -10.70
CA CYS A 98 16.21 12.90 -10.01
C CYS A 98 17.60 12.94 -9.37
N VAL A 99 17.92 13.98 -8.60
CA VAL A 99 19.23 14.08 -7.93
C VAL A 99 19.45 12.89 -6.99
N GLY A 100 20.53 12.12 -7.22
CA GLY A 100 20.83 10.92 -6.48
C GLY A 100 19.88 9.77 -6.74
N GLY A 101 19.10 9.80 -7.82
CA GLY A 101 18.18 8.72 -8.18
C GLY A 101 18.83 7.62 -9.00
N VAL A 102 18.18 6.45 -9.02
CA VAL A 102 18.66 5.22 -9.66
C VAL A 102 17.58 4.64 -10.57
N ALA A 103 17.89 4.44 -11.84
CA ALA A 103 17.08 3.74 -12.81
C ALA A 103 17.86 2.54 -13.39
N ILE A 104 17.37 1.31 -13.21
CA ILE A 104 18.06 0.09 -13.65
C ILE A 104 17.09 -0.86 -14.34
N GLY A 105 17.38 -1.31 -15.56
CA GLY A 105 16.60 -2.33 -16.24
C GLY A 105 16.25 -1.99 -17.69
N TYR A 106 15.01 -2.24 -18.10
CA TYR A 106 14.50 -1.96 -19.43
C TYR A 106 13.28 -1.05 -19.39
N ASN A 107 13.31 0.07 -20.14
CA ASN A 107 12.26 1.11 -20.14
C ASN A 107 11.92 1.66 -18.74
N THR A 108 12.88 1.74 -17.85
CA THR A 108 12.70 2.12 -16.45
C THR A 108 12.98 3.59 -16.26
N THR A 109 12.16 4.29 -15.48
CA THR A 109 12.35 5.73 -15.22
C THR A 109 12.30 6.06 -13.73
N ALA A 110 13.31 6.78 -13.25
CA ALA A 110 13.31 7.43 -11.95
C ALA A 110 13.13 8.94 -12.17
N HIS A 111 12.04 9.53 -11.71
CA HIS A 111 11.66 10.91 -12.02
C HIS A 111 12.02 11.96 -10.97
N ALA A 112 12.05 11.57 -9.70
CA ALA A 112 12.16 12.51 -8.58
C ALA A 112 13.42 12.28 -7.74
N ASN A 113 13.73 13.22 -6.84
CA ASN A 113 14.94 13.17 -6.03
C ASN A 113 15.04 11.90 -5.20
N ARG A 114 16.22 11.24 -5.24
CA ARG A 114 16.53 10.01 -4.49
C ARG A 114 15.52 8.89 -4.70
N SER A 115 14.83 8.91 -5.84
CA SER A 115 13.92 7.82 -6.20
C SER A 115 14.70 6.65 -6.82
N ILE A 116 14.20 5.43 -6.61
CA ILE A 116 14.79 4.20 -7.11
C ILE A 116 13.75 3.48 -7.98
N SER A 117 14.13 3.16 -9.23
CA SER A 117 13.31 2.39 -10.14
C SER A 117 14.15 1.26 -10.72
N ILE A 118 13.80 0.00 -10.43
CA ILE A 118 14.55 -1.18 -10.87
C ILE A 118 13.60 -2.22 -11.46
N GLY A 119 13.91 -2.69 -12.68
CA GLY A 119 13.14 -3.77 -13.28
C GLY A 119 12.74 -3.48 -14.73
N ASN A 120 11.50 -3.79 -15.08
CA ASN A 120 10.94 -3.58 -16.41
C ASN A 120 9.64 -2.76 -16.30
N ALA A 121 9.69 -1.52 -16.73
CA ALA A 121 8.53 -0.62 -16.78
C ALA A 121 7.91 -0.63 -18.19
N TYR A 122 7.34 -1.76 -18.60
CA TYR A 122 6.58 -1.81 -19.85
C TYR A 122 5.32 -0.94 -19.70
N GLY A 123 5.37 0.25 -20.29
CA GLY A 123 4.28 1.23 -20.16
C GLY A 123 4.66 2.56 -19.50
N GLY A 124 5.95 2.76 -19.17
CA GLY A 124 6.47 4.07 -18.77
C GLY A 124 6.28 4.48 -17.31
N THR A 125 5.98 3.54 -16.43
CA THR A 125 5.86 3.79 -14.98
C THR A 125 7.17 3.50 -14.25
N GLY A 126 7.32 4.07 -13.07
CA GLY A 126 8.52 3.97 -12.24
C GLY A 126 8.35 4.71 -10.93
N SER A 127 9.43 5.26 -10.41
CA SER A 127 9.40 6.08 -9.20
C SER A 127 9.15 7.54 -9.54
N LEU A 128 7.94 8.03 -9.29
CA LEU A 128 7.48 9.37 -9.66
C LEU A 128 7.66 10.42 -8.55
N SER A 129 7.75 10.00 -7.29
CA SER A 129 7.84 10.88 -6.12
C SER A 129 9.21 10.86 -5.46
N ASN A 130 9.54 11.91 -4.69
CA ASN A 130 10.77 11.96 -3.91
C ASN A 130 10.89 10.79 -2.95
N TYR A 131 12.09 10.23 -2.82
CA TYR A 131 12.41 9.10 -1.94
C TYR A 131 11.60 7.82 -2.20
N SER A 132 10.88 7.73 -3.32
CA SER A 132 10.07 6.56 -3.65
C SER A 132 10.89 5.42 -4.23
N VAL A 133 10.39 4.19 -4.06
CA VAL A 133 11.04 2.97 -4.53
C VAL A 133 10.06 2.13 -5.34
N ALA A 134 10.36 1.87 -6.61
CA ALA A 134 9.61 0.97 -7.48
C ALA A 134 10.54 -0.13 -7.99
N ILE A 135 10.34 -1.38 -7.57
CA ILE A 135 11.18 -2.53 -7.95
C ILE A 135 10.31 -3.67 -8.45
N GLY A 136 10.53 -4.08 -9.70
CA GLY A 136 9.85 -5.23 -10.30
C GLY A 136 9.30 -4.95 -11.69
N TYR A 137 8.23 -5.64 -12.06
CA TYR A 137 7.57 -5.49 -13.36
C TYR A 137 6.34 -4.59 -13.24
N ARG A 138 6.28 -3.49 -13.98
CA ARG A 138 5.17 -2.52 -14.01
C ARG A 138 4.81 -1.95 -12.62
N CYS A 139 5.80 -1.77 -11.74
CA CYS A 139 5.57 -1.15 -10.43
C CYS A 139 5.51 0.38 -10.53
N GLU A 140 4.60 0.99 -9.76
CA GLU A 140 4.46 2.44 -9.67
C GLU A 140 4.55 2.92 -8.21
N ALA A 141 5.46 3.85 -7.93
CA ALA A 141 5.63 4.45 -6.61
C ALA A 141 5.49 5.97 -6.69
N GLY A 142 4.41 6.51 -6.11
CA GLY A 142 4.02 7.91 -6.15
C GLY A 142 3.26 8.30 -7.42
N VAL A 143 2.72 9.52 -7.44
CA VAL A 143 1.94 10.08 -8.56
C VAL A 143 2.67 11.25 -9.21
N SER A 144 3.40 12.02 -8.43
CA SER A 144 4.20 13.17 -8.88
C SER A 144 5.31 13.45 -7.89
N GLN A 145 6.19 14.42 -8.19
CA GLN A 145 7.36 14.71 -7.35
C GLN A 145 7.04 14.87 -5.84
N TYR A 146 5.86 15.34 -5.49
CA TYR A 146 5.46 15.63 -4.10
C TYR A 146 4.26 14.81 -3.60
N ILE A 147 3.57 14.08 -4.47
CA ILE A 147 2.43 13.23 -4.09
C ILE A 147 2.91 11.78 -4.06
N GLY A 148 2.76 11.12 -2.91
CA GLY A 148 3.26 9.77 -2.69
C GLY A 148 4.75 9.73 -2.31
N GLU A 149 5.29 10.78 -1.67
CA GLU A 149 6.68 10.77 -1.19
C GLU A 149 6.94 9.56 -0.30
N SER A 150 8.14 8.98 -0.44
CA SER A 150 8.56 7.77 0.29
C SER A 150 7.67 6.54 0.04
N ALA A 151 6.89 6.52 -1.04
CA ALA A 151 6.10 5.35 -1.41
C ALA A 151 7.00 4.20 -1.89
N THR A 152 6.60 2.97 -1.59
CA THR A 152 7.35 1.75 -1.95
C THR A 152 6.45 0.75 -2.67
N ALA A 153 6.77 0.42 -3.92
CA ALA A 153 6.08 -0.56 -4.74
C ALA A 153 7.04 -1.69 -5.15
N LEU A 154 6.77 -2.92 -4.72
CA LEU A 154 7.65 -4.06 -4.94
C LEU A 154 6.93 -5.25 -5.55
N GLY A 155 7.50 -5.85 -6.60
CA GLY A 155 7.02 -7.11 -7.19
C GLY A 155 6.46 -6.95 -8.60
N ILE A 156 5.27 -7.45 -8.86
CA ILE A 156 4.60 -7.37 -10.16
C ILE A 156 3.37 -6.48 -10.02
N GLU A 157 3.25 -5.46 -10.87
CA GLU A 157 2.08 -4.56 -10.94
C GLU A 157 1.67 -3.92 -9.59
N ALA A 158 2.62 -3.72 -8.68
CA ALA A 158 2.37 -3.05 -7.42
C ALA A 158 2.24 -1.53 -7.61
N ILE A 159 1.22 -0.92 -7.01
CA ILE A 159 0.93 0.52 -7.11
C ILE A 159 0.86 1.12 -5.70
N ALA A 160 1.87 1.90 -5.32
CA ALA A 160 1.94 2.63 -4.05
C ALA A 160 1.95 4.14 -4.35
N ILE A 161 0.82 4.82 -4.17
CA ILE A 161 0.66 6.24 -4.51
C ILE A 161 0.33 7.14 -3.33
N GLY A 162 0.02 6.58 -2.18
CA GLY A 162 -0.09 7.32 -0.93
C GLY A 162 1.28 7.73 -0.38
N GLN A 163 1.35 8.82 0.35
CA GLN A 163 2.58 9.22 1.06
C GLN A 163 2.98 8.12 2.05
N GLN A 164 4.25 7.70 2.05
CA GLN A 164 4.78 6.65 2.91
C GLN A 164 4.04 5.31 2.79
N SER A 165 3.32 5.10 1.68
CA SER A 165 2.57 3.85 1.45
C SER A 165 3.46 2.71 0.93
N VAL A 166 3.04 1.48 1.19
CA VAL A 166 3.71 0.27 0.70
C VAL A 166 2.72 -0.63 -0.03
N ALA A 167 3.03 -1.00 -1.27
CA ALA A 167 2.29 -1.98 -2.06
C ALA A 167 3.21 -3.12 -2.48
N LEU A 168 2.78 -4.37 -2.26
CA LEU A 168 3.51 -5.56 -2.66
C LEU A 168 2.69 -6.36 -3.67
N THR A 169 3.31 -6.78 -4.76
CA THR A 169 2.79 -7.65 -5.82
C THR A 169 1.28 -7.55 -6.06
N ASP A 170 0.89 -7.02 -7.23
CA ASP A 170 -0.52 -6.89 -7.67
C ASP A 170 -1.45 -6.29 -6.59
N SER A 171 -0.98 -5.20 -5.97
CA SER A 171 -1.67 -4.55 -4.85
C SER A 171 -1.70 -3.03 -5.03
N TYR A 172 -2.71 -2.38 -4.43
CA TYR A 172 -2.93 -0.95 -4.50
C TYR A 172 -2.94 -0.33 -3.09
N ALA A 173 -2.05 0.62 -2.84
CA ALA A 173 -1.94 1.36 -1.58
C ALA A 173 -1.96 2.87 -1.88
N SER A 174 -3.08 3.55 -1.61
CA SER A 174 -3.24 4.98 -1.87
C SER A 174 -3.49 5.84 -0.64
N GLY A 175 -3.75 5.24 0.51
CA GLY A 175 -3.82 5.98 1.76
C GLY A 175 -2.43 6.39 2.27
N THR A 176 -2.33 7.52 2.96
CA THR A 176 -1.09 7.90 3.68
C THR A 176 -0.74 6.83 4.71
N ASP A 177 0.54 6.46 4.82
CA ASP A 177 1.03 5.41 5.73
C ASP A 177 0.26 4.08 5.62
N SER A 178 -0.24 3.75 4.42
CA SER A 178 -1.03 2.53 4.18
C SER A 178 -0.17 1.37 3.68
N PHE A 179 -0.63 0.15 3.95
CA PHE A 179 0.02 -1.08 3.52
C PHE A 179 -0.95 -2.01 2.78
N ALA A 180 -0.58 -2.46 1.58
CA ALA A 180 -1.34 -3.42 0.80
C ALA A 180 -0.46 -4.58 0.32
N ALA A 181 -0.92 -5.83 0.53
CA ALA A 181 -0.18 -7.02 0.11
C ALA A 181 -1.11 -8.16 -0.32
N ALA A 182 -0.72 -8.90 -1.35
CA ALA A 182 -1.42 -10.09 -1.85
C ALA A 182 -2.90 -9.83 -2.21
N ILE A 183 -3.21 -8.64 -2.72
CA ILE A 183 -4.58 -8.23 -3.05
C ILE A 183 -5.07 -8.92 -4.33
N ALA A 184 -4.14 -9.30 -5.23
CA ALA A 184 -4.40 -9.84 -6.57
C ALA A 184 -5.32 -8.92 -7.40
N ASN A 185 -5.18 -7.62 -7.20
CA ASN A 185 -5.88 -6.57 -7.93
C ASN A 185 -5.24 -5.21 -7.62
N ASN A 186 -4.60 -4.60 -8.60
CA ASN A 186 -3.93 -3.30 -8.47
C ASN A 186 -4.82 -2.10 -8.80
N THR A 187 -6.14 -2.28 -8.83
CA THR A 187 -7.08 -1.18 -9.05
C THR A 187 -7.46 -0.50 -7.75
N SER A 188 -7.97 0.74 -7.84
CA SER A 188 -8.48 1.50 -6.69
C SER A 188 -9.73 0.87 -6.02
N SER A 189 -10.26 -0.23 -6.59
CA SER A 189 -11.41 -0.93 -6.01
C SER A 189 -11.08 -1.77 -4.78
N TYR A 190 -9.81 -2.19 -4.64
CA TYR A 190 -9.33 -3.03 -3.55
C TYR A 190 -8.05 -2.44 -2.95
N GLY A 191 -7.53 -3.06 -1.90
CA GLY A 191 -6.29 -2.66 -1.24
C GLY A 191 -6.50 -1.66 -0.09
N ALA A 192 -5.43 -0.94 0.25
CA ALA A 192 -5.39 -0.01 1.37
C ALA A 192 -5.50 1.43 0.86
N THR A 193 -6.73 1.96 0.85
CA THR A 193 -7.03 3.31 0.34
C THR A 193 -7.29 4.34 1.44
N GLY A 194 -7.54 3.90 2.67
CA GLY A 194 -7.63 4.77 3.85
C GLY A 194 -6.25 5.14 4.41
N ALA A 195 -6.11 6.30 5.02
CA ALA A 195 -4.88 6.68 5.73
C ALA A 195 -4.62 5.72 6.90
N TYR A 196 -3.36 5.31 7.10
CA TYR A 196 -2.95 4.36 8.14
C TYR A 196 -3.65 2.99 8.03
N SER A 197 -4.19 2.65 6.86
CA SER A 197 -4.93 1.40 6.67
C SER A 197 -4.03 0.25 6.24
N VAL A 198 -4.47 -0.97 6.54
CA VAL A 198 -3.79 -2.20 6.13
C VAL A 198 -4.76 -3.12 5.42
N ALA A 199 -4.40 -3.58 4.21
CA ALA A 199 -5.15 -4.58 3.46
C ALA A 199 -4.23 -5.74 3.04
N MET A 200 -4.58 -6.95 3.43
CA MET A 200 -3.81 -8.16 3.11
C MET A 200 -4.72 -9.31 2.67
N GLY A 201 -4.41 -9.89 1.51
CA GLY A 201 -5.11 -11.05 0.98
C GLY A 201 -6.01 -10.73 -0.22
N TYR A 202 -6.49 -11.78 -0.87
CA TYR A 202 -7.22 -11.72 -2.13
C TYR A 202 -8.45 -10.81 -2.04
N GLN A 203 -8.45 -9.72 -2.81
CA GLN A 203 -9.52 -8.73 -2.85
C GLN A 203 -9.89 -8.15 -1.46
N ALA A 204 -8.93 -8.03 -0.56
CA ALA A 204 -9.14 -7.34 0.71
C ALA A 204 -9.25 -5.82 0.47
N LYS A 205 -10.12 -5.15 1.23
CA LYS A 205 -10.44 -3.74 1.06
C LYS A 205 -10.48 -3.00 2.39
N ALA A 206 -9.56 -2.07 2.59
CA ALA A 206 -9.48 -1.19 3.76
C ALA A 206 -9.58 0.27 3.29
N THR A 207 -10.78 0.87 3.36
CA THR A 207 -11.06 2.16 2.72
C THR A 207 -11.15 3.34 3.66
N ALA A 208 -11.30 3.10 4.95
CA ALA A 208 -11.36 4.16 5.95
C ALA A 208 -10.04 4.29 6.72
N ALA A 209 -9.85 5.42 7.38
CA ALA A 209 -8.66 5.67 8.19
C ALA A 209 -8.50 4.63 9.31
N GLN A 210 -7.27 4.11 9.46
CA GLN A 210 -6.92 3.12 10.47
C GLN A 210 -7.74 1.81 10.37
N ALA A 211 -8.27 1.52 9.18
CA ALA A 211 -8.99 0.28 8.90
C ALA A 211 -8.02 -0.89 8.66
N LEU A 212 -8.37 -2.07 9.14
CA LEU A 212 -7.59 -3.30 8.96
C LEU A 212 -8.45 -4.37 8.28
N ALA A 213 -8.00 -4.89 7.12
CA ALA A 213 -8.67 -5.92 6.34
C ALA A 213 -7.69 -7.06 6.00
N ILE A 214 -7.92 -8.25 6.55
CA ILE A 214 -7.05 -9.42 6.34
C ILE A 214 -7.86 -10.63 5.89
N GLY A 215 -7.59 -11.15 4.71
CA GLY A 215 -8.24 -12.37 4.24
C GLY A 215 -8.78 -12.27 2.82
N ARG A 216 -9.79 -13.08 2.51
CA ARG A 216 -10.36 -13.16 1.17
C ARG A 216 -11.67 -12.40 1.07
N SER A 217 -11.75 -11.42 0.15
CA SER A 217 -12.96 -10.65 -0.14
C SER A 217 -13.56 -10.02 1.13
N VAL A 218 -12.71 -9.46 1.97
CA VAL A 218 -13.11 -8.80 3.22
C VAL A 218 -13.15 -7.29 3.03
N ILE A 219 -14.09 -6.62 3.69
CA ILE A 219 -14.32 -5.18 3.57
C ILE A 219 -14.30 -4.52 4.94
N SER A 220 -13.36 -3.60 5.14
CA SER A 220 -13.26 -2.70 6.29
C SER A 220 -13.45 -1.26 5.81
N SER A 221 -14.66 -0.71 5.94
CA SER A 221 -15.05 0.57 5.36
C SER A 221 -15.32 1.68 6.38
N ALA A 222 -15.04 1.44 7.65
CA ALA A 222 -15.17 2.45 8.71
C ALA A 222 -13.86 2.59 9.50
N SER A 223 -13.66 3.75 10.11
CA SER A 223 -12.44 4.04 10.89
C SER A 223 -12.30 3.12 12.10
N TYR A 224 -11.07 2.71 12.39
CA TYR A 224 -10.75 1.77 13.48
C TYR A 224 -11.43 0.40 13.35
N ALA A 225 -11.97 0.06 12.18
CA ALA A 225 -12.63 -1.21 11.95
C ALA A 225 -11.61 -2.32 11.66
N PHE A 226 -11.89 -3.53 12.18
CA PHE A 226 -11.06 -4.70 11.94
C PHE A 226 -11.87 -5.85 11.34
N VAL A 227 -11.45 -6.35 10.20
CA VAL A 227 -12.06 -7.51 9.55
C VAL A 227 -11.01 -8.57 9.23
N ALA A 228 -11.30 -9.83 9.57
CA ALA A 228 -10.44 -10.94 9.17
C ALA A 228 -11.24 -12.19 8.78
N GLY A 229 -10.72 -12.97 7.81
CA GLY A 229 -11.32 -14.23 7.35
C GLY A 229 -11.79 -14.18 5.89
N ARG A 230 -13.06 -14.56 5.64
CA ARG A 230 -13.59 -14.66 4.28
C ARG A 230 -14.97 -14.02 4.15
N ASN A 231 -15.15 -13.15 3.15
CA ASN A 231 -16.44 -12.51 2.84
C ASN A 231 -17.09 -11.80 4.04
N ASN A 232 -16.28 -11.25 4.94
CA ASN A 232 -16.77 -10.47 6.07
C ASN A 232 -16.84 -8.98 5.71
N THR A 233 -17.81 -8.26 6.27
CA THR A 233 -17.97 -6.82 6.08
C THR A 233 -18.07 -6.12 7.42
N VAL A 234 -17.25 -5.08 7.59
CA VAL A 234 -17.32 -4.16 8.72
C VAL A 234 -17.54 -2.74 8.18
N SER A 235 -18.64 -2.12 8.55
CA SER A 235 -19.06 -0.80 8.04
C SER A 235 -19.30 0.25 9.12
N ALA A 236 -19.01 -0.07 10.38
CA ALA A 236 -19.15 0.86 11.49
C ALA A 236 -17.86 1.06 12.27
N THR A 237 -17.68 2.28 12.80
CA THR A 237 -16.49 2.69 13.57
C THR A 237 -16.23 1.80 14.77
N GLY A 238 -14.98 1.35 14.92
CA GLY A 238 -14.54 0.50 16.03
C GLY A 238 -15.15 -0.90 16.04
N ALA A 239 -15.85 -1.31 14.99
CA ALA A 239 -16.44 -2.64 14.89
C ALA A 239 -15.44 -3.68 14.39
N ALA A 240 -15.70 -4.98 14.70
CA ALA A 240 -14.86 -6.07 14.25
C ALA A 240 -15.66 -7.29 13.80
N ALA A 241 -15.15 -8.00 12.75
CA ALA A 241 -15.74 -9.24 12.26
C ALA A 241 -14.67 -10.29 11.94
N PHE A 242 -14.86 -11.51 12.45
CA PHE A 242 -13.95 -12.65 12.27
C PHE A 242 -14.69 -13.89 11.79
N GLY A 243 -14.11 -14.64 10.86
CA GLY A 243 -14.68 -15.90 10.35
C GLY A 243 -15.17 -15.78 8.92
N THR A 244 -16.42 -16.15 8.64
CA THR A 244 -16.92 -16.27 7.27
C THR A 244 -18.32 -15.67 7.12
N PHE A 245 -18.53 -14.82 6.10
CA PHE A 245 -19.83 -14.19 5.78
C PHE A 245 -20.46 -13.39 6.92
N ASN A 246 -19.66 -12.78 7.78
CA ASN A 246 -20.15 -11.99 8.91
C ASN A 246 -20.32 -10.52 8.57
N THR A 247 -21.27 -9.86 9.21
CA THR A 247 -21.51 -8.41 9.08
C THR A 247 -21.52 -7.73 10.44
N ALA A 248 -20.64 -6.75 10.61
CA ALA A 248 -20.60 -5.85 11.77
C ALA A 248 -20.87 -4.41 11.31
N SER A 249 -22.10 -3.92 11.51
CA SER A 249 -22.55 -2.61 11.07
C SER A 249 -22.99 -1.68 12.19
N GLY A 250 -22.97 -2.14 13.43
CA GLY A 250 -23.15 -1.30 14.62
C GLY A 250 -21.84 -0.74 15.14
N GLY A 251 -21.82 0.49 15.62
CA GLY A 251 -20.61 1.10 16.21
C GLY A 251 -20.09 0.28 17.38
N GLY A 252 -18.80 -0.06 17.39
CA GLY A 252 -18.19 -0.91 18.41
C GLY A 252 -18.76 -2.35 18.48
N SER A 253 -19.46 -2.81 17.44
CA SER A 253 -20.01 -4.16 17.39
C SER A 253 -18.92 -5.21 17.14
N PHE A 254 -19.20 -6.45 17.58
CA PHE A 254 -18.29 -7.58 17.40
C PHE A 254 -19.02 -8.80 16.84
N VAL A 255 -18.47 -9.40 15.77
CA VAL A 255 -19.02 -10.63 15.18
C VAL A 255 -17.93 -11.68 15.05
N CYS A 256 -18.21 -12.91 15.47
CA CYS A 256 -17.29 -14.03 15.32
C CYS A 256 -18.03 -15.31 15.00
N GLY A 257 -17.67 -15.98 13.89
CA GLY A 257 -18.29 -17.24 13.48
C GLY A 257 -18.60 -17.27 11.99
N SER A 258 -19.80 -17.71 11.64
CA SER A 258 -20.25 -17.74 10.24
C SER A 258 -21.67 -17.24 10.08
N ASP A 259 -21.91 -16.47 9.00
CA ASP A 259 -23.22 -15.98 8.60
C ASP A 259 -23.94 -15.19 9.72
N SER A 260 -23.16 -14.55 10.59
CA SER A 260 -23.67 -13.85 11.77
C SER A 260 -23.62 -12.35 11.58
N GLN A 261 -24.47 -11.61 12.30
CA GLN A 261 -24.58 -10.16 12.17
C GLN A 261 -24.78 -9.44 13.50
N ALA A 262 -24.12 -8.29 13.65
CA ALA A 262 -24.32 -7.35 14.74
C ALA A 262 -24.53 -5.96 14.14
N THR A 263 -25.77 -5.48 14.15
CA THR A 263 -26.17 -4.27 13.43
C THR A 263 -26.27 -3.05 14.30
N GLU A 264 -26.34 -3.23 15.64
CA GLU A 264 -26.55 -2.18 16.59
C GLU A 264 -25.30 -1.88 17.43
N ILE A 265 -25.26 -0.68 18.03
CA ILE A 265 -24.15 -0.19 18.85
C ILE A 265 -23.82 -1.19 19.95
N GLY A 266 -22.53 -1.55 20.07
CA GLY A 266 -22.03 -2.45 21.09
C GLY A 266 -22.63 -3.86 21.06
N ALA A 267 -23.30 -4.24 19.97
CA ALA A 267 -23.88 -5.57 19.81
C ALA A 267 -22.80 -6.62 19.55
N VAL A 268 -23.00 -7.83 20.08
CA VAL A 268 -22.08 -8.96 19.92
C VAL A 268 -22.84 -10.15 19.34
N ALA A 269 -22.36 -10.72 18.22
CA ALA A 269 -22.92 -11.93 17.62
C ALA A 269 -21.84 -13.01 17.47
N THR A 270 -22.09 -14.21 17.98
CA THR A 270 -21.12 -15.31 17.93
C THR A 270 -21.77 -16.63 17.48
N GLY A 271 -20.99 -17.48 16.79
CA GLY A 271 -21.42 -18.79 16.32
C GLY A 271 -21.95 -18.77 14.89
N PHE A 272 -22.98 -19.62 14.62
CA PHE A 272 -23.55 -19.77 13.27
C PHE A 272 -24.93 -19.13 13.19
N TYR A 273 -25.12 -18.18 12.28
CA TYR A 273 -26.38 -17.47 12.05
C TYR A 273 -26.89 -16.67 13.26
N ALA A 274 -25.99 -16.22 14.13
CA ALA A 274 -26.37 -15.33 15.23
C ALA A 274 -26.77 -13.93 14.73
N SER A 275 -27.80 -13.33 15.35
CA SER A 275 -28.31 -12.02 14.97
C SER A 275 -28.51 -11.12 16.19
N ALA A 276 -27.63 -10.12 16.35
CA ALA A 276 -27.69 -9.14 17.42
C ALA A 276 -28.15 -7.78 16.85
N LYS A 277 -29.47 -7.57 16.84
CA LYS A 277 -30.15 -6.38 16.29
C LYS A 277 -30.73 -5.45 17.36
N ILE A 278 -30.21 -5.50 18.54
CA ILE A 278 -30.59 -4.64 19.66
C ILE A 278 -29.30 -4.07 20.24
N ILE A 279 -29.31 -2.80 20.60
CA ILE A 279 -28.16 -2.11 21.21
C ILE A 279 -27.65 -2.92 22.42
N HIS A 280 -26.33 -3.16 22.47
CA HIS A 280 -25.63 -3.92 23.50
C HIS A 280 -26.08 -5.37 23.70
N LYS A 281 -26.91 -5.94 22.81
CA LYS A 281 -27.29 -7.35 22.85
C LYS A 281 -26.07 -8.24 22.60
N LYS A 282 -25.93 -9.30 23.41
CA LYS A 282 -25.05 -10.43 23.09
C LYS A 282 -25.93 -11.58 22.58
N ALA A 283 -25.66 -12.05 21.37
CA ALA A 283 -26.35 -13.19 20.75
C ALA A 283 -25.36 -14.33 20.47
N HIS A 284 -25.80 -15.56 20.75
CA HIS A 284 -25.05 -16.75 20.36
C HIS A 284 -26.00 -17.76 19.71
N ALA A 285 -25.59 -18.33 18.56
CA ALA A 285 -26.35 -19.35 17.85
C ALA A 285 -25.44 -20.51 17.41
N GLY A 286 -25.95 -21.72 17.48
CA GLY A 286 -25.32 -22.91 16.92
C GLY A 286 -25.87 -23.31 15.54
N GLY A 287 -26.85 -22.55 15.02
CA GLY A 287 -27.51 -22.77 13.74
C GLY A 287 -28.78 -21.93 13.62
N ARG A 288 -29.65 -22.29 12.67
CA ARG A 288 -30.93 -21.61 12.43
C ARG A 288 -31.99 -22.66 11.98
N PHE A 289 -33.25 -22.31 12.06
CA PHE A 289 -34.32 -23.04 11.35
C PHE A 289 -34.47 -22.53 9.91
N VAL A 290 -34.75 -21.23 9.74
CA VAL A 290 -34.95 -20.59 8.44
C VAL A 290 -34.05 -19.37 8.33
N SER A 291 -34.05 -18.49 9.32
CA SER A 291 -33.38 -17.17 9.27
C SER A 291 -32.34 -17.03 10.38
N ALA A 292 -31.33 -16.19 10.14
CA ALA A 292 -30.37 -15.85 11.17
C ALA A 292 -31.08 -15.24 12.40
N GLY A 293 -30.78 -15.79 13.59
CA GLY A 293 -31.34 -15.32 14.85
C GLY A 293 -32.62 -16.02 15.30
N ASP A 294 -33.18 -16.96 14.53
CA ASP A 294 -34.41 -17.68 14.90
C ASP A 294 -34.18 -18.84 15.87
N ALA A 295 -32.94 -19.24 16.08
CA ALA A 295 -32.52 -20.28 17.04
C ALA A 295 -31.26 -19.81 17.79
N GLN A 296 -31.41 -18.87 18.73
CA GLN A 296 -30.27 -18.28 19.42
C GLN A 296 -30.56 -17.99 20.90
N THR A 297 -29.53 -17.90 21.71
CA THR A 297 -29.59 -17.27 23.03
C THR A 297 -29.26 -15.78 22.91
N GLY A 298 -29.93 -14.96 23.71
CA GLY A 298 -29.67 -13.54 23.80
C GLY A 298 -29.46 -13.10 25.26
N THR A 299 -28.42 -12.31 25.51
CA THR A 299 -28.19 -11.71 26.83
C THR A 299 -28.35 -10.21 26.73
N PHE A 300 -29.05 -9.64 27.70
CA PHE A 300 -29.31 -8.21 27.80
C PHE A 300 -29.00 -7.70 29.21
N VAL A 301 -28.53 -6.46 29.29
CA VAL A 301 -28.56 -5.66 30.52
C VAL A 301 -29.55 -4.55 30.26
N LEU A 302 -30.71 -4.62 30.90
CA LEU A 302 -31.76 -3.62 30.80
C LEU A 302 -31.75 -2.73 32.03
N ARG A 303 -32.01 -1.44 31.86
CA ARG A 303 -31.96 -0.45 32.95
C ARG A 303 -32.93 0.69 32.71
N SER A 304 -33.38 1.30 33.80
CA SER A 304 -34.08 2.57 33.82
C SER A 304 -33.81 3.28 35.17
N ASP A 305 -33.73 4.61 35.13
CA ASP A 305 -33.74 5.46 36.29
C ASP A 305 -35.15 6.01 36.43
N THR A 306 -35.91 5.60 37.50
CA THR A 306 -37.25 6.07 37.75
C THR A 306 -37.23 7.17 38.79
N THR A 307 -38.07 8.22 38.64
CA THR A 307 -38.16 9.34 39.55
C THR A 307 -39.42 9.30 40.45
N ASP A 308 -40.39 8.46 40.08
CA ASP A 308 -41.65 8.29 40.77
C ASP A 308 -42.19 6.86 40.62
N ALA A 309 -43.45 6.62 40.92
CA ALA A 309 -44.10 5.32 40.83
C ALA A 309 -44.72 5.04 39.44
N THR A 310 -44.47 5.90 38.46
CA THR A 310 -44.96 5.69 37.10
C THR A 310 -44.19 4.51 36.44
N PRO A 311 -44.87 3.54 35.87
CA PRO A 311 -44.20 2.44 35.19
C PRO A 311 -43.36 2.91 33.99
N GLU A 312 -42.08 2.55 33.97
CA GLU A 312 -41.17 2.86 32.89
C GLU A 312 -40.63 1.57 32.23
N ALA A 313 -40.39 1.66 30.92
CA ALA A 313 -39.82 0.55 30.19
C ALA A 313 -38.31 0.48 30.43
N LEU A 314 -37.80 -0.71 30.71
CA LEU A 314 -36.37 -0.98 30.75
C LEU A 314 -35.79 -1.03 29.36
N THR A 315 -34.68 -0.36 29.12
CA THR A 315 -33.96 -0.35 27.85
C THR A 315 -32.49 -0.71 28.03
N THR A 316 -31.82 -1.14 26.96
CA THR A 316 -30.41 -1.53 27.01
C THR A 316 -29.45 -0.34 27.17
N ASN A 317 -29.89 0.87 26.88
CA ASN A 317 -29.07 2.10 26.88
C ASN A 317 -29.62 3.22 27.78
N ASN A 318 -30.67 2.96 28.58
CA ASN A 318 -31.32 3.96 29.44
C ASN A 318 -31.85 5.20 28.68
N SER A 319 -32.38 4.99 27.49
CA SER A 319 -32.95 6.04 26.64
C SER A 319 -34.41 5.75 26.35
N THR A 320 -35.10 6.68 25.68
CA THR A 320 -36.49 6.50 25.27
C THR A 320 -36.66 5.13 24.56
N PRO A 321 -37.69 4.38 24.95
CA PRO A 321 -37.93 3.05 24.39
C PRO A 321 -38.11 3.04 22.87
N SER A 322 -37.45 2.11 22.19
CA SER A 322 -37.51 1.92 20.72
C SER A 322 -37.36 0.44 20.39
N THR A 323 -37.51 0.10 19.11
CA THR A 323 -37.24 -1.27 18.61
C THR A 323 -35.79 -1.70 18.74
N ASP A 324 -34.87 -0.75 18.87
CA ASP A 324 -33.42 -1.00 18.85
C ASP A 324 -32.82 -1.14 20.27
N ASN A 325 -33.58 -0.80 21.32
CA ASN A 325 -33.09 -0.84 22.70
C ASN A 325 -33.99 -1.61 23.70
N GLN A 326 -35.04 -2.26 23.21
CA GLN A 326 -35.92 -3.13 24.00
C GLN A 326 -35.81 -4.60 23.56
N VAL A 327 -36.26 -5.51 24.40
CA VAL A 327 -36.45 -6.93 24.01
C VAL A 327 -37.71 -7.03 23.18
N ILE A 328 -37.55 -7.27 21.88
CA ILE A 328 -38.67 -7.40 20.93
C ILE A 328 -39.00 -8.88 20.77
N LEU A 329 -40.27 -9.21 20.86
CA LEU A 329 -40.80 -10.55 20.61
C LEU A 329 -41.54 -10.55 19.25
N PRO A 330 -40.91 -11.05 18.17
CA PRO A 330 -41.55 -11.17 16.87
C PRO A 330 -42.75 -12.14 16.90
N ASN A 331 -43.71 -11.91 16.03
CA ASN A 331 -44.81 -12.88 15.82
C ASN A 331 -44.26 -14.24 15.39
N ASN A 332 -44.99 -15.29 15.75
CA ASN A 332 -44.64 -16.70 15.47
C ASN A 332 -43.30 -17.14 16.08
N SER A 333 -42.96 -16.63 17.27
CA SER A 333 -41.74 -16.99 17.99
C SER A 333 -42.06 -17.42 19.42
N ALA A 334 -41.23 -18.32 19.97
CA ALA A 334 -41.28 -18.77 21.34
C ALA A 334 -40.02 -18.31 22.08
N TYR A 335 -40.18 -17.82 23.29
CA TYR A 335 -39.07 -17.34 24.12
C TYR A 335 -39.15 -17.92 25.51
N ALA A 336 -37.99 -18.32 26.05
CA ALA A 336 -37.83 -18.61 27.47
C ALA A 336 -36.96 -17.50 28.07
N PHE A 337 -37.38 -16.93 29.19
CA PHE A 337 -36.64 -15.87 29.87
C PHE A 337 -36.13 -16.37 31.22
N HIS A 338 -34.91 -16.03 31.53
CA HIS A 338 -34.31 -16.14 32.84
C HIS A 338 -33.58 -14.85 33.14
N GLY A 339 -33.77 -14.21 34.30
CA GLY A 339 -33.16 -12.96 34.63
C GLY A 339 -33.13 -12.64 36.10
N THR A 340 -32.28 -11.69 36.48
CA THR A 340 -32.24 -11.14 37.82
C THR A 340 -32.58 -9.65 37.75
N ILE A 341 -33.49 -9.19 38.56
CA ILE A 341 -33.84 -7.75 38.70
C ILE A 341 -33.21 -7.24 39.98
N VAL A 342 -32.47 -6.13 39.88
CA VAL A 342 -31.90 -5.45 41.03
C VAL A 342 -32.41 -3.99 41.02
N ALA A 343 -33.04 -3.57 42.11
CA ALA A 343 -33.44 -2.19 42.31
C ALA A 343 -32.68 -1.57 43.49
N ARG A 344 -32.28 -0.32 43.34
CA ARG A 344 -31.61 0.46 44.40
C ARG A 344 -32.16 1.86 44.45
N GLN A 345 -32.46 2.33 45.64
CA GLN A 345 -32.78 3.73 45.88
C GLN A 345 -31.52 4.60 45.75
N GLN A 346 -31.61 5.64 44.93
CA GLN A 346 -30.54 6.61 44.72
C GLN A 346 -30.88 7.88 45.52
N ALA A 347 -30.54 7.93 46.79
CA ALA A 347 -30.66 9.16 47.62
C ALA A 347 -29.48 9.23 48.60
N SER A 348 -29.21 10.41 49.15
CA SER A 348 -28.09 10.63 50.07
C SER A 348 -28.16 9.81 51.38
N GLY A 349 -29.27 9.23 51.68
CA GLY A 349 -29.47 8.26 52.77
C GLY A 349 -29.96 6.89 52.29
N GLY A 350 -29.98 6.66 50.96
CA GLY A 350 -30.57 5.47 50.33
C GLY A 350 -29.76 4.21 50.55
N THR A 351 -30.26 3.37 51.43
CA THR A 351 -29.72 2.02 51.68
C THR A 351 -30.69 0.93 51.20
N ALA A 352 -31.88 1.32 50.75
CA ALA A 352 -32.85 0.36 50.26
C ALA A 352 -32.41 -0.27 48.91
N SER A 353 -32.33 -1.58 48.91
CA SER A 353 -32.09 -2.38 47.70
C SER A 353 -32.94 -3.65 47.73
N ALA A 354 -33.32 -4.12 46.57
CA ALA A 354 -34.03 -5.40 46.43
C ALA A 354 -33.52 -6.14 45.17
N ALA A 355 -33.52 -7.45 45.24
CA ALA A 355 -33.18 -8.30 44.11
C ALA A 355 -34.21 -9.47 43.99
N TRP A 356 -34.60 -9.77 42.78
CA TRP A 356 -35.51 -10.88 42.43
C TRP A 356 -34.88 -11.73 41.33
N LYS A 357 -35.19 -13.02 41.38
CA LYS A 357 -34.85 -14.00 40.33
C LYS A 357 -36.10 -14.47 39.61
#